data_f2376b425fc2fd911a102c881f551f72
#
_entry.id   f2376b425fc2fd911a102c881f551f72
#
_cell.length_a   1.000
_cell.length_b   1.000
_cell.length_c   1.000
_cell.angle_alpha   90.00
_cell.angle_beta   90.00
_cell.angle_gamma   90.00
#
_symmetry.space_group_name_H-M   'P 1'
#
loop_
_entity.id
_entity.type
_entity.pdbx_description
1 polymer ?
#
loop_
_entity_poly.entity_id
_entity_poly.type
_entity_poly.pdbx_seq_one_letter_code
_entity_poly.pdbx_strand_id
1 'polypeptide(L)'
;MSRRKDIDQLRGVAILLMVMVHSAATWAPSDASTTSLLALIIGGLGGLAAPLFVTVGGWVTVQSEWTLRKALIRFAFLYAAQILVNISAPQRFDPFSPGVLTLFALLYLTAPLWVRISKNIRATILVGVGIITLN
;
A
#
# COMPACT_ATOMS: atom_id res chain seq x y z
N MET A 1 -11.82 0.88 -22.37
CA MET A 1 -11.97 1.77 -21.19
C MET A 1 -11.02 2.94 -21.35
N SER A 2 -11.51 4.17 -21.26
CA SER A 2 -10.63 5.35 -21.27
C SER A 2 -9.79 5.36 -19.99
N ARG A 3 -8.50 5.64 -20.12
CA ARG A 3 -7.57 5.76 -19.00
C ARG A 3 -8.00 6.94 -18.10
N ARG A 4 -8.24 6.67 -16.83
CA ARG A 4 -8.62 7.68 -15.85
C ARG A 4 -7.40 8.41 -15.32
N LYS A 5 -7.18 9.61 -15.86
CA LYS A 5 -6.03 10.46 -15.51
C LYS A 5 -6.04 10.90 -14.04
N ASP A 6 -7.22 11.13 -13.47
CA ASP A 6 -7.44 11.49 -12.08
C ASP A 6 -6.87 10.42 -11.11
N ILE A 7 -7.12 9.15 -11.40
CA ILE A 7 -6.60 8.03 -10.59
C ILE A 7 -5.09 7.89 -10.72
N ASP A 8 -4.56 8.08 -11.94
CA ASP A 8 -3.11 8.06 -12.15
C ASP A 8 -2.41 9.22 -11.41
N GLN A 9 -3.03 10.40 -11.35
CA GLN A 9 -2.53 11.54 -10.57
C GLN A 9 -2.53 11.25 -9.06
N LEU A 10 -3.63 10.71 -8.53
CA LEU A 10 -3.70 10.34 -7.10
C LEU A 10 -2.65 9.30 -6.72
N ARG A 11 -2.38 8.33 -7.60
CA ARG A 11 -1.28 7.37 -7.41
C ARG A 11 0.08 8.07 -7.39
N GLY A 12 0.30 8.99 -8.31
CA GLY A 12 1.53 9.77 -8.35
C GLY A 12 1.75 10.55 -7.05
N VAL A 13 0.73 11.22 -6.55
CA VAL A 13 0.78 11.92 -5.27
C VAL A 13 1.07 10.96 -4.11
N ALA A 14 0.39 9.82 -4.04
CA ALA A 14 0.62 8.83 -2.99
C ALA A 14 2.06 8.31 -2.99
N ILE A 15 2.65 8.07 -4.17
CA ILE A 15 4.06 7.65 -4.31
C ILE A 15 5.00 8.76 -3.84
N LEU A 16 4.76 10.01 -4.24
CA LEU A 16 5.61 11.13 -3.80
C LEU A 16 5.57 11.30 -2.28
N LEU A 17 4.40 11.23 -1.66
CA LEU A 17 4.25 11.27 -0.20
C LEU A 17 4.98 10.11 0.47
N MET A 18 4.90 8.91 -0.08
CA MET A 18 5.60 7.73 0.42
C MET A 18 7.11 7.91 0.37
N VAL A 19 7.64 8.36 -0.77
CA VAL A 19 9.09 8.64 -0.93
C VAL A 19 9.54 9.72 0.04
N MET A 20 8.78 10.82 0.19
CA MET A 20 9.09 11.91 1.11
C MET A 20 9.24 11.40 2.55
N VAL A 21 8.30 10.61 3.03
CA VAL A 21 8.30 10.09 4.41
C VAL A 21 9.45 9.11 4.65
N HIS A 22 9.66 8.19 3.72
CA HIS A 22 10.76 7.22 3.85
C HIS A 22 12.13 7.91 3.77
N SER A 23 12.28 8.91 2.89
CA SER A 23 13.50 9.71 2.83
C SER A 23 13.73 10.47 4.14
N ALA A 24 12.70 11.11 4.68
CA ALA A 24 12.81 11.80 5.97
C ALA A 24 13.16 10.82 7.11
N ALA A 25 12.53 9.66 7.16
CA ALA A 25 12.83 8.64 8.18
C ALA A 25 14.25 8.06 8.08
N THR A 26 14.82 8.04 6.87
CA THR A 26 16.14 7.44 6.62
C THR A 26 17.27 8.45 6.79
N TRP A 27 17.06 9.69 6.38
CA TRP A 27 18.10 10.72 6.27
C TRP A 27 17.95 11.85 7.27
N ALA A 28 16.92 11.82 8.15
CA ALA A 28 16.81 12.83 9.19
C ALA A 28 18.04 12.80 10.10
N PRO A 29 18.64 13.96 10.41
CA PRO A 29 19.69 14.05 11.39
C PRO A 29 19.24 13.53 12.76
N SER A 30 20.16 12.93 13.51
CA SER A 30 19.87 12.37 14.84
C SER A 30 19.41 13.40 15.88
N ASP A 31 19.75 14.66 15.65
CA ASP A 31 19.41 15.82 16.46
C ASP A 31 18.16 16.58 15.95
N ALA A 32 17.54 16.10 14.86
CA ALA A 32 16.34 16.72 14.32
C ALA A 32 15.18 16.66 15.33
N SER A 33 14.66 17.84 15.68
CA SER A 33 13.50 17.93 16.57
C SER A 33 12.26 17.35 15.89
N THR A 34 11.66 16.34 16.51
CA THR A 34 10.40 15.72 16.07
C THR A 34 9.20 16.66 16.20
N THR A 35 9.34 17.75 16.95
CA THR A 35 8.32 18.79 17.17
C THR A 35 8.45 19.98 16.23
N SER A 36 9.45 19.98 15.34
CA SER A 36 9.57 21.05 14.34
C SER A 36 8.35 21.05 13.41
N LEU A 37 7.96 22.24 12.93
CA LEU A 37 6.86 22.39 11.97
C LEU A 37 7.06 21.49 10.74
N LEU A 38 8.30 21.38 10.27
CA LEU A 38 8.64 20.50 9.13
C LEU A 38 8.39 19.04 9.46
N ALA A 39 8.79 18.57 10.65
CA ALA A 39 8.56 17.18 11.07
C ALA A 39 7.06 16.88 11.20
N LEU A 40 6.26 17.83 11.72
CA LEU A 40 4.81 17.69 11.81
C LEU A 40 4.14 17.62 10.42
N ILE A 41 4.58 18.48 9.49
CA ILE A 41 4.06 18.45 8.10
C ILE A 41 4.42 17.12 7.42
N ILE A 42 5.66 16.69 7.50
CA ILE A 42 6.11 15.44 6.89
C ILE A 42 5.41 14.25 7.51
N GLY A 43 5.28 14.20 8.83
CA GLY A 43 4.59 13.13 9.55
C GLY A 43 3.11 13.07 9.22
N GLY A 44 2.43 14.23 9.19
CA GLY A 44 1.01 14.33 8.84
C GLY A 44 0.72 13.92 7.39
N LEU A 45 1.49 14.46 6.44
CA LEU A 45 1.37 14.08 5.02
C LEU A 45 1.72 12.60 4.79
N GLY A 46 2.70 12.11 5.57
CA GLY A 46 3.10 10.71 5.51
C GLY A 46 2.03 9.76 6.01
N GLY A 47 1.31 10.16 7.05
CA GLY A 47 0.17 9.41 7.55
C GLY A 47 -0.95 9.24 6.52
N LEU A 48 -1.05 10.14 5.54
CA LEU A 48 -2.02 10.05 4.45
C LEU A 48 -1.55 9.15 3.29
N ALA A 49 -0.26 8.92 3.15
CA ALA A 49 0.29 8.19 2.00
C ALA A 49 -0.23 6.74 1.92
N ALA A 50 -0.19 6.00 3.03
CA ALA A 50 -0.62 4.61 3.07
C ALA A 50 -2.15 4.46 2.85
N PRO A 51 -3.05 5.17 3.56
CA PRO A 51 -4.48 5.13 3.30
C PRO A 51 -4.83 5.50 1.86
N LEU A 52 -4.22 6.55 1.31
CA LEU A 52 -4.46 6.97 -0.07
C LEU A 52 -4.04 5.88 -1.06
N PHE A 53 -2.88 5.28 -0.85
CA PHE A 53 -2.37 4.22 -1.72
C PHE A 53 -3.25 2.96 -1.67
N VAL A 54 -3.70 2.55 -0.46
CA VAL A 54 -4.60 1.41 -0.27
C VAL A 54 -5.95 1.67 -0.91
N THR A 55 -6.52 2.86 -0.73
CA THR A 55 -7.84 3.22 -1.29
C THR A 55 -7.82 3.21 -2.81
N VAL A 56 -6.83 3.89 -3.42
CA VAL A 56 -6.67 3.93 -4.87
C VAL A 56 -6.34 2.55 -5.44
N GLY A 57 -5.48 1.79 -4.76
CA GLY A 57 -5.15 0.42 -5.13
C GLY A 57 -6.36 -0.52 -5.08
N GLY A 58 -7.16 -0.43 -4.03
CA GLY A 58 -8.43 -1.17 -3.88
C GLY A 58 -9.43 -0.84 -4.97
N TRP A 59 -9.64 0.45 -5.24
CA TRP A 59 -10.53 0.92 -6.32
C TRP A 59 -10.15 0.32 -7.68
N VAL A 60 -8.89 0.39 -8.05
CA VAL A 60 -8.39 -0.16 -9.32
C VAL A 60 -8.48 -1.68 -9.36
N THR A 61 -8.28 -2.33 -8.23
CA THR A 61 -8.38 -3.79 -8.11
C THR A 61 -9.80 -4.26 -8.44
N VAL A 62 -10.83 -3.61 -7.92
CA VAL A 62 -12.23 -3.96 -8.18
C VAL A 62 -12.62 -3.75 -9.65
N GLN A 63 -12.04 -2.77 -10.32
CA GLN A 63 -12.32 -2.48 -11.74
C GLN A 63 -11.52 -3.34 -12.73
N SER A 64 -10.54 -4.09 -12.24
CA SER A 64 -9.67 -4.90 -13.08
C SER A 64 -10.21 -6.32 -13.26
N GLU A 65 -10.01 -6.88 -14.44
CA GLU A 65 -10.24 -8.31 -14.67
C GLU A 65 -9.07 -9.11 -14.10
N TRP A 66 -9.37 -9.99 -13.15
CA TRP A 66 -8.38 -10.80 -12.45
C TRP A 66 -8.41 -12.24 -12.95
N THR A 67 -7.22 -12.73 -13.27
CA THR A 67 -6.94 -14.15 -13.48
C THR A 67 -5.90 -14.58 -12.44
N LEU A 68 -5.89 -15.86 -12.07
CA LEU A 68 -4.91 -16.40 -11.13
C LEU A 68 -3.46 -16.12 -11.58
N ARG A 69 -3.19 -16.21 -12.88
CA ARG A 69 -1.89 -15.89 -13.43
C ARG A 69 -1.47 -14.43 -13.18
N LYS A 70 -2.38 -13.49 -13.41
CA LYS A 70 -2.12 -12.05 -13.14
C LYS A 70 -1.88 -11.81 -11.65
N ALA A 71 -2.66 -12.44 -10.78
CA ALA A 71 -2.52 -12.36 -9.34
C ALA A 71 -1.14 -12.86 -8.88
N LEU A 72 -0.72 -14.02 -9.34
CA LEU A 72 0.58 -14.62 -9.00
C LEU A 72 1.76 -13.78 -9.51
N ILE A 73 1.70 -13.26 -10.74
CA ILE A 73 2.77 -12.41 -11.29
C ILE A 73 2.91 -11.13 -10.46
N ARG A 74 1.80 -10.47 -10.12
CA ARG A 74 1.84 -9.23 -9.32
C ARG A 74 2.31 -9.50 -7.89
N PHE A 75 1.87 -10.61 -7.29
CA PHE A 75 2.35 -11.06 -5.98
C PHE A 75 3.87 -11.24 -6.01
N ALA A 76 4.39 -12.05 -6.94
CA ALA A 76 5.82 -12.34 -7.03
C ALA A 76 6.66 -11.08 -7.25
N PHE A 77 6.20 -10.17 -8.11
CA PHE A 77 6.89 -8.90 -8.38
C PHE A 77 6.94 -8.01 -7.14
N LEU A 78 5.81 -7.80 -6.45
CA LEU A 78 5.77 -6.94 -5.26
C LEU A 78 6.51 -7.55 -4.08
N TYR A 79 6.44 -8.87 -3.91
CA TYR A 79 7.17 -9.56 -2.86
C TYR A 79 8.69 -9.50 -3.09
N ALA A 80 9.14 -9.70 -4.33
CA ALA A 80 10.54 -9.52 -4.69
C ALA A 80 11.01 -8.07 -4.49
N ALA A 81 10.17 -7.08 -4.84
CA ALA A 81 10.46 -5.68 -4.60
C ALA A 81 10.59 -5.38 -3.09
N GLN A 82 9.75 -5.98 -2.22
CA GLN A 82 9.89 -5.83 -0.77
C GLN A 82 11.23 -6.39 -0.27
N ILE A 83 11.62 -7.56 -0.74
CA ILE A 83 12.91 -8.16 -0.37
C ILE A 83 14.07 -7.24 -0.79
N LEU A 84 14.02 -6.67 -2.00
CA LEU A 84 15.04 -5.73 -2.46
C LEU A 84 15.12 -4.47 -1.59
N VAL A 85 13.98 -3.91 -1.18
CA VAL A 85 13.92 -2.78 -0.26
C VAL A 85 14.54 -3.14 1.10
N ASN A 86 14.22 -4.31 1.63
CA ASN A 86 14.77 -4.76 2.92
C ASN A 86 16.29 -4.97 2.85
N ILE A 87 16.79 -5.58 1.78
CA ILE A 87 18.23 -5.79 1.56
C ILE A 87 18.98 -4.46 1.41
N SER A 88 18.32 -3.41 0.88
CA SER A 88 18.97 -2.09 0.76
C SER A 88 19.15 -1.36 2.09
N ALA A 89 18.49 -1.82 3.16
CA ALA A 89 18.60 -1.27 4.51
C ALA A 89 18.78 -2.38 5.58
N PRO A 90 19.86 -3.19 5.49
CA PRO A 90 20.03 -4.39 6.31
C PRO A 90 20.20 -4.10 7.81
N GLN A 91 20.58 -2.85 8.16
CA GLN A 91 20.70 -2.40 9.55
C GLN A 91 19.34 -2.14 10.21
N ARG A 92 18.23 -2.11 9.43
CA ARG A 92 16.89 -1.79 9.93
C ARG A 92 15.89 -2.92 9.75
N PHE A 93 16.07 -3.76 8.73
CA PHE A 93 15.11 -4.79 8.34
C PHE A 93 15.81 -6.10 8.02
N ASP A 94 15.23 -7.19 8.49
CA ASP A 94 15.58 -8.52 7.97
C ASP A 94 15.06 -8.66 6.53
N PRO A 95 15.74 -9.42 5.66
CA PRO A 95 15.36 -9.55 4.25
C PRO A 95 13.90 -9.93 4.02
N PHE A 96 13.31 -10.72 4.93
CA PHE A 96 11.93 -11.20 4.84
C PHE A 96 10.94 -10.45 5.73
N SER A 97 11.35 -9.34 6.35
CA SER A 97 10.44 -8.51 7.14
C SER A 97 9.25 -8.05 6.30
N PRO A 98 8.02 -8.25 6.79
CA PRO A 98 6.83 -7.81 6.07
C PRO A 98 6.76 -6.28 6.06
N GLY A 99 6.39 -5.70 4.93
CA GLY A 99 6.19 -4.27 4.76
C GLY A 99 4.95 -3.99 3.91
N VAL A 100 4.80 -2.74 3.52
CA VAL A 100 3.63 -2.28 2.74
C VAL A 100 3.51 -3.03 1.40
N LEU A 101 4.64 -3.32 0.73
CA LEU A 101 4.62 -4.07 -0.52
C LEU A 101 4.21 -5.53 -0.31
N THR A 102 4.54 -6.14 0.84
CA THR A 102 4.05 -7.47 1.20
C THR A 102 2.54 -7.46 1.38
N LEU A 103 1.98 -6.44 2.06
CA LEU A 103 0.54 -6.28 2.18
C LEU A 103 -0.14 -6.22 0.81
N PHE A 104 0.38 -5.38 -0.11
CA PHE A 104 -0.16 -5.29 -1.46
C PHE A 104 0.02 -6.59 -2.25
N ALA A 105 1.13 -7.29 -2.08
CA ALA A 105 1.35 -8.59 -2.71
C ALA A 105 0.24 -9.57 -2.30
N LEU A 106 -0.06 -9.67 -1.00
CA LEU A 106 -1.13 -10.52 -0.49
C LEU A 106 -2.52 -10.07 -0.95
N LEU A 107 -2.80 -8.76 -0.95
CA LEU A 107 -4.05 -8.22 -1.47
C LEU A 107 -4.26 -8.55 -2.96
N TYR A 108 -3.20 -8.50 -3.77
CA TYR A 108 -3.29 -8.87 -5.19
C TYR A 108 -3.37 -10.38 -5.39
N LEU A 109 -2.73 -11.18 -4.56
CA LEU A 109 -2.88 -12.64 -4.59
C LEU A 109 -4.33 -13.05 -4.32
N THR A 110 -4.97 -12.40 -3.36
CA THR A 110 -6.36 -12.65 -2.97
C THR A 110 -7.38 -11.82 -3.78
N ALA A 111 -6.93 -10.97 -4.73
CA ALA A 111 -7.79 -10.09 -5.51
C ALA A 111 -8.97 -10.81 -6.22
N PRO A 112 -8.80 -12.00 -6.81
CA PRO A 112 -9.94 -12.72 -7.43
C PRO A 112 -11.07 -13.00 -6.43
N LEU A 113 -10.73 -13.25 -5.16
CA LEU A 113 -11.70 -13.46 -4.08
C LEU A 113 -12.40 -12.15 -3.71
N TRP A 114 -11.64 -11.08 -3.47
CA TRP A 114 -12.18 -9.77 -3.10
C TRP A 114 -13.09 -9.18 -4.17
N VAL A 115 -12.72 -9.30 -5.44
CA VAL A 115 -13.55 -8.88 -6.57
C VAL A 115 -14.86 -9.68 -6.65
N ARG A 116 -14.83 -10.96 -6.31
CA ARG A 116 -16.05 -11.79 -6.27
C ARG A 116 -16.96 -11.38 -5.10
N ILE A 117 -16.38 -11.13 -3.92
CA ILE A 117 -17.12 -10.67 -2.73
C ILE A 117 -17.75 -9.29 -2.97
N SER A 118 -17.00 -8.34 -3.57
CA SER A 118 -17.46 -6.96 -3.82
C SER A 118 -18.66 -6.86 -4.76
N LYS A 119 -18.93 -7.89 -5.56
CA LYS A 119 -20.13 -7.98 -6.42
C LYS A 119 -21.40 -8.30 -5.63
N ASN A 120 -21.27 -8.81 -4.39
CA ASN A 120 -22.38 -9.13 -3.52
C ASN A 120 -22.38 -8.23 -2.29
N ILE A 121 -23.29 -7.26 -2.26
CA ILE A 121 -23.38 -6.28 -1.17
C ILE A 121 -23.51 -6.93 0.22
N ARG A 122 -24.27 -8.02 0.33
CA ARG A 122 -24.46 -8.74 1.60
C ARG A 122 -23.16 -9.38 2.07
N ALA A 123 -22.41 -10.03 1.17
CA ALA A 123 -21.11 -10.61 1.48
C ALA A 123 -20.10 -9.52 1.87
N THR A 124 -20.10 -8.38 1.20
CA THR A 124 -19.25 -7.24 1.53
C THR A 124 -19.53 -6.70 2.93
N ILE A 125 -20.79 -6.52 3.29
CA ILE A 125 -21.20 -6.07 4.63
C ILE A 125 -20.80 -7.09 5.69
N LEU A 126 -21.07 -8.39 5.48
CA LEU A 126 -20.72 -9.44 6.44
C LEU A 126 -19.22 -9.52 6.69
N VAL A 127 -18.41 -9.44 5.63
CA VAL A 127 -16.94 -9.43 5.77
C VAL A 127 -16.47 -8.16 6.50
N GLY A 128 -17.03 -6.99 6.15
CA GLY A 128 -16.69 -5.73 6.82
C GLY A 128 -17.04 -5.75 8.32
N VAL A 129 -18.22 -6.21 8.68
CA VAL A 129 -18.65 -6.38 10.09
C VAL A 129 -17.74 -7.40 10.79
N GLY A 130 -17.45 -8.54 10.14
CA GLY A 130 -16.56 -9.56 10.71
C GLY A 130 -15.16 -9.03 11.02
N ILE A 131 -14.57 -8.23 10.14
CA ILE A 131 -13.25 -7.60 10.38
C ILE A 131 -13.31 -6.64 11.58
N ILE A 132 -14.39 -5.83 11.70
CA ILE A 132 -14.54 -4.87 12.79
C ILE A 132 -14.76 -5.58 14.14
N THR A 133 -15.49 -6.68 14.16
CA THR A 133 -15.80 -7.41 15.41
C THR A 133 -14.67 -8.31 15.90
N LEU A 134 -13.72 -8.68 15.04
CA LEU A 134 -12.56 -9.51 15.39
C LEU A 134 -11.34 -8.70 15.81
N ASN A 135 -11.42 -7.37 15.77
CA ASN A 135 -10.34 -6.45 16.15
C ASN A 135 -10.68 -5.74 17.45
#